data_82984451b864696fa2f05d3fea84c253
#
_entry.id   82984451b864696fa2f05d3fea84c253
#
_cell.length_a   1.000
_cell.length_b   1.000
_cell.length_c   1.000
_cell.angle_alpha   90.00
_cell.angle_beta   90.00
_cell.angle_gamma   90.00
#
_symmetry.space_group_name_H-M   'P 1'
#
loop_
_entity.id
_entity.type
_entity.pdbx_description
1 polymer ?
#
loop_
_entity_poly.entity_id
_entity_poly.type
_entity_poly.pdbx_seq_one_letter_code
_entity_poly.pdbx_strand_id
1 'polypeptide(L)'
;MRYLTVVRHAKAAPAQPGDSDFDRALAKRGREQCKQLRAWARDADALGRFGPTTALVSAAARTRETFARAFEGTPFVTRSEFSELIYNGHRDVSAESLLADLAAIDPVSSSLLVVGHNPTVHELVSSLAVELPKALREYHYPLGAAFVLALRDDRQIGLSRYEVVASYVPD
;
A
#
# COMPACT_ATOMS: atom_id res chain seq x y z
N MET A 1 -6.86 1.68 -18.62
CA MET A 1 -7.34 1.15 -17.30
C MET A 1 -6.25 1.40 -16.28
N ARG A 2 -6.59 1.95 -15.13
CA ARG A 2 -5.67 2.26 -14.03
C ARG A 2 -5.92 1.32 -12.86
N TYR A 3 -4.94 1.17 -12.00
CA TYR A 3 -5.04 0.29 -10.83
C TYR A 3 -4.55 1.02 -9.58
N LEU A 4 -5.10 0.64 -8.43
CA LEU A 4 -4.63 1.06 -7.12
C LEU A 4 -4.17 -0.17 -6.35
N THR A 5 -2.88 -0.25 -6.05
CA THR A 5 -2.32 -1.26 -5.16
C THR A 5 -2.21 -0.67 -3.75
N VAL A 6 -2.87 -1.30 -2.79
CA VAL A 6 -2.82 -0.91 -1.37
C VAL A 6 -2.00 -1.94 -0.61
N VAL A 7 -1.01 -1.48 0.13
CA VAL A 7 -0.06 -2.33 0.88
C VAL A 7 -0.01 -1.87 2.34
N ARG A 8 -0.18 -2.80 3.27
CA ARG A 8 0.20 -2.59 4.66
C ARG A 8 1.69 -2.90 4.84
N HIS A 9 2.42 -2.05 5.59
CA HIS A 9 3.81 -2.34 5.90
C HIS A 9 4.01 -3.74 6.50
N ALA A 10 5.18 -4.32 6.27
CA ALA A 10 5.58 -5.62 6.82
C ALA A 10 5.85 -5.54 8.34
N LYS A 11 6.10 -6.68 8.97
CA LYS A 11 6.27 -6.78 10.43
C LYS A 11 7.40 -5.87 10.93
N ALA A 12 7.04 -4.88 11.75
CA ALA A 12 8.01 -4.02 12.43
C ALA A 12 8.63 -4.72 13.66
N ALA A 13 9.85 -4.31 14.00
CA ALA A 13 10.48 -4.70 15.25
C ALA A 13 9.68 -4.14 16.46
N PRO A 14 9.73 -4.79 17.63
CA PRO A 14 9.18 -4.23 18.86
C PRO A 14 9.79 -2.86 19.16
N ALA A 15 9.00 -1.94 19.72
CA ALA A 15 9.54 -0.69 20.23
C ALA A 15 10.45 -0.97 21.42
N GLN A 16 11.61 -0.33 21.44
CA GLN A 16 12.50 -0.31 22.60
C GLN A 16 12.20 0.94 23.44
N PRO A 17 12.47 0.91 24.77
CA PRO A 17 12.33 2.10 25.60
C PRO A 17 13.12 3.28 25.02
N GLY A 18 12.44 4.42 24.80
CA GLY A 18 13.03 5.63 24.22
C GLY A 18 13.01 5.70 22.69
N ASP A 19 12.62 4.63 21.99
CA ASP A 19 12.48 4.66 20.54
C ASP A 19 11.22 5.43 20.13
N SER A 20 11.34 6.20 19.05
CA SER A 20 10.19 6.75 18.34
C SER A 20 9.47 5.65 17.57
N ASP A 21 8.13 5.59 17.65
CA ASP A 21 7.35 4.68 16.80
C ASP A 21 7.59 4.93 15.31
N PHE A 22 7.82 6.18 14.93
CA PHE A 22 8.11 6.59 13.55
C PHE A 22 9.39 5.91 13.02
N ASP A 23 10.41 5.76 13.85
CA ASP A 23 11.72 5.23 13.48
C ASP A 23 11.84 3.71 13.62
N ARG A 24 10.79 3.01 14.04
CA ARG A 24 10.82 1.54 14.14
C ARG A 24 11.03 0.88 12.78
N ALA A 25 12.15 0.18 12.65
CA ALA A 25 12.51 -0.60 11.46
C ALA A 25 11.73 -1.92 11.37
N LEU A 26 11.87 -2.63 10.26
CA LEU A 26 11.32 -3.97 10.10
C LEU A 26 12.06 -5.00 10.97
N ALA A 27 11.31 -5.95 11.52
CA ALA A 27 11.84 -7.16 12.11
C ALA A 27 12.40 -8.11 11.03
N LYS A 28 13.16 -9.14 11.44
CA LYS A 28 13.64 -10.19 10.52
C LYS A 28 12.50 -10.81 9.71
N ARG A 29 11.37 -11.13 10.37
CA ARG A 29 10.16 -11.65 9.70
C ARG A 29 9.61 -10.65 8.69
N GLY A 30 9.59 -9.35 9.01
CA GLY A 30 9.13 -8.31 8.09
C GLY A 30 10.00 -8.22 6.83
N ARG A 31 11.31 -8.33 6.98
CA ARG A 31 12.22 -8.38 5.82
C ARG A 31 12.00 -9.61 4.95
N GLU A 32 11.67 -10.75 5.55
CA GLU A 32 11.32 -11.97 4.79
C GLU A 32 9.96 -11.80 4.07
N GLN A 33 8.94 -11.22 4.72
CA GLN A 33 7.68 -10.85 4.07
C GLN A 33 7.92 -9.94 2.84
N CYS A 34 8.85 -8.99 2.93
CA CYS A 34 9.19 -8.12 1.79
C CYS A 34 9.82 -8.88 0.62
N LYS A 35 10.63 -9.91 0.86
CA LYS A 35 11.18 -10.75 -0.22
C LYS A 35 10.08 -11.50 -0.96
N GLN A 36 9.14 -12.07 -0.22
CA GLN A 36 8.00 -12.79 -0.79
C GLN A 36 7.08 -11.82 -1.55
N LEU A 37 6.78 -10.64 -0.97
CA LEU A 37 6.01 -9.58 -1.62
C LEU A 37 6.70 -9.10 -2.92
N ARG A 38 8.04 -8.97 -2.92
CA ARG A 38 8.81 -8.62 -4.12
C ARG A 38 8.71 -9.69 -5.21
N ALA A 39 8.79 -10.96 -4.84
CA ALA A 39 8.66 -12.06 -5.79
C ALA A 39 7.27 -12.03 -6.45
N TRP A 40 6.20 -11.87 -5.65
CA TRP A 40 4.85 -11.71 -6.17
C TRP A 40 4.70 -10.47 -7.05
N ALA A 41 5.22 -9.31 -6.60
CA ALA A 41 5.11 -8.05 -7.34
C ALA A 41 5.79 -8.09 -8.71
N ARG A 42 6.86 -8.87 -8.85
CA ARG A 42 7.59 -9.06 -10.12
C ARG A 42 6.99 -10.13 -11.04
N ASP A 43 6.08 -10.92 -10.55
CA ASP A 43 5.34 -11.84 -11.39
C ASP A 43 4.58 -11.03 -12.46
N ALA A 44 4.75 -11.41 -13.72
CA ALA A 44 4.12 -10.72 -14.85
C ALA A 44 2.59 -10.72 -14.76
N ASP A 45 2.02 -11.74 -14.11
CA ASP A 45 0.58 -11.87 -13.89
C ASP A 45 0.08 -11.11 -12.63
N ALA A 46 0.99 -10.58 -11.81
CA ALA A 46 0.65 -9.76 -10.66
C ALA A 46 0.74 -8.25 -10.99
N LEU A 47 1.74 -7.53 -10.46
CA LEU A 47 1.79 -6.07 -10.60
C LEU A 47 2.40 -5.60 -11.92
N GLY A 48 3.29 -6.36 -12.54
CA GLY A 48 3.97 -5.96 -13.78
C GLY A 48 3.01 -5.69 -14.94
N ARG A 49 1.86 -6.36 -14.97
CA ARG A 49 0.82 -6.16 -16.00
C ARG A 49 0.03 -4.85 -15.87
N PHE A 50 0.11 -4.17 -14.73
CA PHE A 50 -0.70 -2.98 -14.47
C PHE A 50 -0.07 -1.67 -14.95
N GLY A 51 1.07 -1.76 -15.64
CA GLY A 51 1.74 -0.61 -16.27
C GLY A 51 2.51 0.28 -15.29
N PRO A 52 2.94 1.45 -15.76
CA PRO A 52 3.72 2.37 -14.95
C PRO A 52 2.93 2.81 -13.71
N THR A 53 3.62 2.89 -12.58
CA THR A 53 3.01 3.11 -11.27
C THR A 53 3.73 4.23 -10.52
N THR A 54 2.95 5.16 -9.97
CA THR A 54 3.41 6.16 -8.99
C THR A 54 3.10 5.68 -7.58
N ALA A 55 4.11 5.68 -6.70
CA ALA A 55 3.98 5.22 -5.33
C ALA A 55 3.87 6.39 -4.35
N LEU A 56 2.92 6.32 -3.41
CA LEU A 56 2.82 7.15 -2.22
C LEU A 56 3.16 6.29 -0.99
N VAL A 57 4.20 6.65 -0.27
CA VAL A 57 4.74 5.85 0.83
C VAL A 57 4.74 6.68 2.10
N SER A 58 4.17 6.14 3.19
CA SER A 58 4.33 6.77 4.51
C SER A 58 5.81 6.89 4.87
N ALA A 59 6.20 8.04 5.38
CA ALA A 59 7.60 8.36 5.70
C ALA A 59 8.15 7.60 6.93
N ALA A 60 7.34 6.85 7.68
CA ALA A 60 7.80 6.02 8.79
C ALA A 60 8.81 4.95 8.33
N ALA A 61 9.76 4.60 9.18
CA ALA A 61 10.86 3.69 8.82
C ALA A 61 10.37 2.34 8.27
N ARG A 62 9.36 1.73 8.89
CA ARG A 62 8.80 0.43 8.47
C ARG A 62 8.12 0.45 7.10
N THR A 63 7.46 1.54 6.74
CA THR A 63 6.83 1.72 5.43
C THR A 63 7.87 1.98 4.35
N ARG A 64 8.85 2.85 4.63
CA ARG A 64 9.97 3.11 3.72
C ARG A 64 10.78 1.84 3.45
N GLU A 65 11.09 1.07 4.50
CA GLU A 65 11.83 -0.19 4.35
C GLU A 65 11.01 -1.25 3.61
N THR A 66 9.68 -1.33 3.83
CA THR A 66 8.80 -2.20 3.06
C THR A 66 8.82 -1.84 1.58
N PHE A 67 8.68 -0.56 1.25
CA PHE A 67 8.73 -0.08 -0.13
C PHE A 67 10.09 -0.37 -0.78
N ALA A 68 11.19 0.00 -0.13
CA ALA A 68 12.53 -0.20 -0.66
C ALA A 68 12.83 -1.67 -0.97
N ARG A 69 12.43 -2.58 -0.08
CA ARG A 69 12.69 -4.01 -0.25
C ARG A 69 11.76 -4.70 -1.25
N ALA A 70 10.50 -4.29 -1.31
CA ALA A 70 9.51 -4.97 -2.14
C ALA A 70 9.37 -4.36 -3.54
N PHE A 71 9.47 -3.04 -3.69
CA PHE A 71 9.05 -2.35 -4.90
C PHE A 71 10.12 -1.48 -5.56
N GLU A 72 11.06 -0.91 -4.80
CA GLU A 72 12.08 -0.04 -5.36
C GLU A 72 12.96 -0.78 -6.38
N GLY A 73 13.23 -0.11 -7.50
CA GLY A 73 14.00 -0.69 -8.61
C GLY A 73 13.25 -1.78 -9.39
N THR A 74 11.93 -1.94 -9.19
CA THR A 74 11.10 -2.74 -10.09
C THR A 74 10.76 -1.93 -11.34
N PRO A 75 10.64 -2.57 -12.52
CA PRO A 75 10.44 -1.84 -13.78
C PRO A 75 9.08 -1.11 -13.87
N PHE A 76 8.10 -1.47 -13.05
CA PHE A 76 6.79 -0.83 -13.08
C PHE A 76 6.68 0.39 -12.16
N VAL A 77 7.49 0.52 -11.10
CA VAL A 77 7.50 1.73 -10.27
C VAL A 77 8.35 2.80 -10.93
N THR A 78 7.71 3.83 -11.45
CA THR A 78 8.36 4.91 -12.20
C THR A 78 8.58 6.18 -11.39
N ARG A 79 7.82 6.35 -10.29
CA ARG A 79 7.92 7.49 -9.38
C ARG A 79 7.54 7.07 -7.97
N SER A 80 8.15 7.67 -6.96
CA SER A 80 7.77 7.50 -5.56
C SER A 80 7.83 8.81 -4.79
N GLU A 81 6.87 9.01 -3.90
CA GLU A 81 6.82 10.12 -2.95
C GLU A 81 6.68 9.58 -1.52
N PHE A 82 7.43 10.18 -0.59
CA PHE A 82 7.36 9.84 0.83
C PHE A 82 6.66 10.98 1.58
N SER A 83 5.63 10.65 2.36
CA SER A 83 4.79 11.63 3.03
C SER A 83 4.60 11.30 4.51
N GLU A 84 4.85 12.27 5.37
CA GLU A 84 4.48 12.20 6.79
C GLU A 84 2.96 12.36 7.00
N LEU A 85 2.25 12.93 6.02
CA LEU A 85 0.80 13.18 6.10
C LEU A 85 -0.01 11.89 6.20
N ILE A 86 0.50 10.78 5.69
CA ILE A 86 -0.16 9.47 5.76
C ILE A 86 0.40 8.56 6.86
N TYR A 87 1.15 9.12 7.80
CA TYR A 87 1.59 8.44 9.02
C TYR A 87 0.59 8.68 10.17
N ASN A 88 -0.01 7.61 10.67
CA ASN A 88 -1.08 7.66 11.67
C ASN A 88 -0.60 8.04 13.09
N GLY A 89 0.70 8.14 13.32
CA GLY A 89 1.24 8.43 14.66
C GLY A 89 1.22 9.90 15.06
N HIS A 90 1.10 10.82 14.09
CA HIS A 90 1.05 12.27 14.34
C HIS A 90 -0.37 12.83 14.28
N ARG A 91 -1.26 12.18 13.57
CA ARG A 91 -2.67 12.53 13.40
C ARG A 91 -3.48 11.31 12.98
N ASP A 92 -4.78 11.38 13.14
CA ASP A 92 -5.67 10.40 12.52
C ASP A 92 -5.71 10.62 11.01
N VAL A 93 -5.37 9.58 10.25
CA VAL A 93 -5.40 9.59 8.80
C VAL A 93 -6.60 8.77 8.33
N SER A 94 -7.62 9.45 7.79
CA SER A 94 -8.81 8.79 7.25
C SER A 94 -8.54 8.23 5.83
N ALA A 95 -9.38 7.29 5.41
CA ALA A 95 -9.36 6.80 4.02
C ALA A 95 -9.65 7.94 3.02
N GLU A 96 -10.52 8.88 3.37
CA GLU A 96 -10.85 10.04 2.54
C GLU A 96 -9.64 10.97 2.35
N SER A 97 -8.91 11.28 3.42
CA SER A 97 -7.69 12.11 3.31
C SER A 97 -6.60 11.40 2.49
N LEU A 98 -6.43 10.09 2.66
CA LEU A 98 -5.50 9.30 1.86
C LEU A 98 -5.88 9.26 0.38
N LEU A 99 -7.17 9.18 0.06
CA LEU A 99 -7.66 9.28 -1.33
C LEU A 99 -7.33 10.64 -1.95
N ALA A 100 -7.49 11.72 -1.20
CA ALA A 100 -7.15 13.07 -1.66
C ALA A 100 -5.64 13.19 -1.94
N ASP A 101 -4.79 12.65 -1.08
CA ASP A 101 -3.34 12.64 -1.27
C ASP A 101 -2.93 11.80 -2.50
N LEU A 102 -3.56 10.63 -2.70
CA LEU A 102 -3.34 9.81 -3.89
C LEU A 102 -3.76 10.52 -5.19
N ALA A 103 -4.88 11.21 -5.17
CA ALA A 103 -5.36 11.98 -6.32
C ALA A 103 -4.43 13.16 -6.66
N ALA A 104 -3.77 13.75 -5.65
CA ALA A 104 -2.88 14.90 -5.82
C ALA A 104 -1.54 14.53 -6.47
N ILE A 105 -1.01 13.32 -6.22
CA ILE A 105 0.31 12.93 -6.72
C ILE A 105 0.31 12.50 -8.20
N ASP A 106 -0.77 11.93 -8.68
CA ASP A 106 -0.91 11.55 -10.11
C ASP A 106 -2.38 11.42 -10.53
N PRO A 107 -2.98 12.50 -10.99
CA PRO A 107 -4.42 12.53 -11.27
C PRO A 107 -4.85 11.71 -12.49
N VAL A 108 -3.98 11.37 -13.45
CA VAL A 108 -4.48 10.91 -14.76
C VAL A 108 -3.69 9.79 -15.46
N SER A 109 -2.40 9.59 -15.23
CA SER A 109 -1.56 8.91 -16.23
C SER A 109 -1.02 7.54 -15.85
N SER A 110 -1.02 7.18 -14.57
CA SER A 110 -0.42 5.93 -14.11
C SER A 110 -1.29 5.16 -13.12
N SER A 111 -0.96 3.91 -12.89
CA SER A 111 -1.44 3.19 -11.72
C SER A 111 -0.84 3.75 -10.44
N LEU A 112 -1.48 3.51 -9.32
CA LEU A 112 -1.07 4.01 -8.02
C LEU A 112 -0.69 2.85 -7.09
N LEU A 113 0.29 3.08 -6.25
CA LEU A 113 0.69 2.20 -5.15
C LEU A 113 0.72 3.01 -3.87
N VAL A 114 0.09 2.54 -2.81
CA VAL A 114 0.23 3.12 -1.48
C VAL A 114 0.82 2.10 -0.52
N VAL A 115 1.82 2.52 0.27
CA VAL A 115 2.35 1.74 1.39
C VAL A 115 2.06 2.50 2.69
N GLY A 116 1.17 1.95 3.50
CA GLY A 116 0.64 2.65 4.66
C GLY A 116 0.41 1.75 5.87
N HIS A 117 -0.48 2.21 6.75
CA HIS A 117 -0.75 1.66 8.07
C HIS A 117 -2.23 1.33 8.25
N ASN A 118 -2.53 0.35 9.12
CA ASN A 118 -3.86 0.19 9.66
C ASN A 118 -4.14 1.29 10.72
N PRO A 119 -5.41 1.71 10.87
CA PRO A 119 -6.60 1.19 10.18
C PRO A 119 -6.80 1.76 8.76
N THR A 120 -6.10 2.81 8.37
CA THR A 120 -6.37 3.60 7.15
C THR A 120 -6.37 2.76 5.88
N VAL A 121 -5.39 1.85 5.68
CA VAL A 121 -5.35 1.01 4.47
C VAL A 121 -6.52 0.01 4.43
N HIS A 122 -6.97 -0.48 5.58
CA HIS A 122 -8.15 -1.34 5.67
C HIS A 122 -9.42 -0.57 5.31
N GLU A 123 -9.60 0.61 5.88
CA GLU A 123 -10.74 1.50 5.60
C GLU A 123 -10.77 1.90 4.12
N LEU A 124 -9.61 2.20 3.53
CA LEU A 124 -9.48 2.54 2.12
C LEU A 124 -10.00 1.41 1.22
N VAL A 125 -9.51 0.19 1.40
CA VAL A 125 -9.97 -0.94 0.59
C VAL A 125 -11.45 -1.24 0.86
N SER A 126 -11.90 -1.16 2.12
CA SER A 126 -13.29 -1.40 2.49
C SER A 126 -14.26 -0.40 1.85
N SER A 127 -13.86 0.87 1.73
CA SER A 127 -14.69 1.92 1.10
C SER A 127 -14.74 1.79 -0.41
N LEU A 128 -13.67 1.29 -1.03
CA LEU A 128 -13.52 1.24 -2.48
C LEU A 128 -13.90 -0.09 -3.11
N ALA A 129 -13.80 -1.21 -2.39
CA ALA A 129 -14.06 -2.53 -2.96
C ALA A 129 -15.56 -2.81 -3.16
N VAL A 130 -15.95 -3.36 -4.32
CA VAL A 130 -17.30 -3.89 -4.57
C VAL A 130 -17.60 -5.00 -3.59
N GLU A 131 -16.66 -5.94 -3.46
CA GLU A 131 -16.69 -7.03 -2.50
C GLU A 131 -15.41 -7.04 -1.68
N LEU A 132 -15.54 -7.05 -0.35
CA LEU A 132 -14.39 -7.08 0.53
C LEU A 132 -13.75 -8.49 0.52
N PRO A 133 -12.45 -8.60 0.21
CA PRO A 133 -11.75 -9.88 0.24
C PRO A 133 -11.88 -10.59 1.60
N LYS A 134 -11.99 -11.93 1.57
CA LYS A 134 -12.15 -12.74 2.79
C LYS A 134 -11.11 -12.41 3.86
N ALA A 135 -9.85 -12.21 3.47
CA ALA A 135 -8.76 -11.84 4.39
C ALA A 135 -8.98 -10.50 5.14
N LEU A 136 -9.87 -9.64 4.63
CA LEU A 136 -10.15 -8.31 5.21
C LEU A 136 -11.50 -8.27 5.96
N ARG A 137 -12.33 -9.31 5.90
CA ARG A 137 -13.68 -9.31 6.51
C ARG A 137 -13.68 -9.23 8.03
N GLU A 138 -12.58 -9.61 8.67
CA GLU A 138 -12.46 -9.64 10.14
C GLU A 138 -11.75 -8.39 10.70
N TYR A 139 -11.81 -7.25 10.00
CA TYR A 139 -11.10 -6.02 10.38
C TYR A 139 -9.59 -6.19 10.54
N HIS A 140 -9.04 -7.15 9.81
CA HIS A 140 -7.62 -7.44 9.84
C HIS A 140 -6.99 -7.33 8.45
N TYR A 141 -6.21 -6.27 8.23
CA TYR A 141 -5.36 -6.16 7.06
C TYR A 141 -4.00 -6.78 7.40
N PRO A 142 -3.63 -7.94 6.82
CA PRO A 142 -2.40 -8.62 7.21
C PRO A 142 -1.15 -7.79 6.95
N LEU A 143 -0.15 -7.90 7.82
CA LEU A 143 1.14 -7.25 7.64
C LEU A 143 1.85 -7.75 6.37
N GLY A 144 2.31 -6.85 5.53
CA GLY A 144 2.95 -7.19 4.25
C GLY A 144 1.99 -7.66 3.16
N ALA A 145 0.66 -7.60 3.39
CA ALA A 145 -0.32 -7.91 2.37
C ALA A 145 -0.52 -6.76 1.38
N ALA A 146 -0.92 -7.12 0.17
CA ALA A 146 -1.26 -6.20 -0.91
C ALA A 146 -2.58 -6.59 -1.58
N PHE A 147 -3.40 -5.59 -1.92
CA PHE A 147 -4.64 -5.75 -2.68
C PHE A 147 -4.67 -4.76 -3.82
N VAL A 148 -5.08 -5.20 -5.00
CA VAL A 148 -5.10 -4.41 -6.23
C VAL A 148 -6.53 -4.20 -6.69
N LEU A 149 -6.95 -2.94 -6.79
CA LEU A 149 -8.26 -2.54 -7.28
C LEU A 149 -8.14 -2.02 -8.72
N ALA A 150 -9.07 -2.43 -9.58
CA ALA A 150 -9.16 -1.95 -10.96
C ALA A 150 -9.96 -0.64 -11.02
N LEU A 151 -9.28 0.50 -11.13
CA LEU A 151 -9.88 1.85 -11.13
C LEU A 151 -10.64 2.18 -12.44
N ARG A 152 -10.66 1.26 -13.40
CA ARG A 152 -11.21 1.51 -14.75
C ARG A 152 -10.60 2.77 -15.37
N ASP A 153 -11.39 3.55 -16.10
CA ASP A 153 -10.95 4.81 -16.72
C ASP A 153 -11.45 6.04 -15.92
N ASP A 154 -11.78 5.84 -14.66
CA ASP A 154 -12.23 6.91 -13.78
C ASP A 154 -11.11 7.95 -13.58
N ARG A 155 -11.41 9.19 -13.93
CA ARG A 155 -10.46 10.31 -13.75
C ARG A 155 -10.29 10.68 -12.28
N GLN A 156 -11.24 10.30 -11.43
CA GLN A 156 -11.22 10.60 -10.01
C GLN A 156 -11.47 9.32 -9.20
N ILE A 157 -10.51 8.99 -8.35
CA ILE A 157 -10.62 7.84 -7.44
C ILE A 157 -11.68 8.14 -6.37
N GLY A 158 -12.49 7.15 -6.02
CA GLY A 158 -13.45 7.27 -4.91
C GLY A 158 -14.87 7.62 -5.31
N LEU A 159 -15.14 7.90 -6.58
CA LEU A 159 -16.50 8.13 -7.06
C LEU A 159 -17.29 6.84 -7.30
N SER A 160 -16.61 5.70 -7.44
CA SER A 160 -17.19 4.40 -7.71
C SER A 160 -16.61 3.34 -6.76
N ARG A 161 -17.20 2.14 -6.78
CA ARG A 161 -16.59 0.96 -6.19
C ARG A 161 -15.88 0.14 -7.26
N TYR A 162 -14.83 -0.57 -6.84
CA TYR A 162 -13.90 -1.25 -7.74
C TYR A 162 -13.74 -2.72 -7.39
N GLU A 163 -13.48 -3.53 -8.41
CA GLU A 163 -13.15 -4.95 -8.21
C GLU A 163 -11.73 -5.10 -7.71
N VAL A 164 -11.52 -6.00 -6.75
CA VAL A 164 -10.20 -6.47 -6.35
C VAL A 164 -9.77 -7.54 -7.35
N VAL A 165 -8.77 -7.23 -8.17
CA VAL A 165 -8.34 -8.06 -9.31
C VAL A 165 -7.08 -8.88 -9.03
N ALA A 166 -6.36 -8.57 -7.98
CA ALA A 166 -5.22 -9.34 -7.51
C ALA A 166 -5.00 -9.10 -6.02
N SER A 167 -4.43 -10.07 -5.33
CA SER A 167 -4.05 -9.92 -3.94
C SER A 167 -2.86 -10.81 -3.59
N TYR A 168 -2.11 -10.38 -2.60
CA TYR A 168 -1.07 -11.14 -1.94
C TYR A 168 -1.28 -11.05 -0.42
N VAL A 169 -1.29 -12.19 0.24
CA VAL A 169 -1.34 -12.30 1.70
C VAL A 169 -0.20 -13.22 2.12
N PRO A 170 0.73 -12.76 2.97
CA PRO A 170 1.81 -13.61 3.49
C PRO A 170 1.26 -14.77 4.33
N ASP A 171 1.96 -15.90 4.29
CA ASP A 171 1.73 -17.04 5.16
C ASP A 171 2.05 -16.75 6.64
#